data_a3fc4e421414bdd4bbf9a0985c5537f7
#
_entry.id   a3fc4e421414bdd4bbf9a0985c5537f7
#
_cell.length_a   1.000
_cell.length_b   1.000
_cell.length_c   1.000
_cell.angle_alpha   90.00
_cell.angle_beta   90.00
_cell.angle_gamma   90.00
#
_symmetry.space_group_name_H-M   'P 1'
#
loop_
_entity.id
_entity.type
_entity.pdbx_description
1 polymer ?
#
loop_
_entity_poly.entity_id
_entity_poly.type
_entity_poly.pdbx_seq_one_letter_code
_entity_poly.pdbx_strand_id
1 'polypeptide(L)'
;PLTILPSGLYFRSETGGLLLLGKSMEEDRVGFDFAWERKRFMEILWPELAEFVPAFDTLKLMRGWAGLYAVNRLDGNAILGEWPETKGLFLANGFSGHGLQQAPAVGRYLAELITRNMPTLDLRLFSPERILANRPLTENGLV
;
A
#
# COMPACT_ATOMS: atom_id res chain seq x y z
N PRO A 1 -12.48 -5.36 -11.12
CA PRO A 1 -12.12 -4.29 -10.21
C PRO A 1 -11.81 -4.83 -8.81
N LEU A 2 -11.02 -4.07 -8.03
CA LEU A 2 -10.79 -4.32 -6.61
C LEU A 2 -11.91 -3.64 -5.81
N THR A 3 -12.51 -4.38 -4.89
CA THR A 3 -13.47 -3.84 -3.93
C THR A 3 -12.80 -3.74 -2.57
N ILE A 4 -12.98 -2.63 -1.87
CA ILE A 4 -12.47 -2.40 -0.52
C ILE A 4 -13.65 -2.10 0.39
N LEU A 5 -13.78 -2.83 1.48
CA LEU A 5 -14.80 -2.60 2.49
C LEU A 5 -14.37 -1.53 3.50
N PRO A 6 -15.30 -0.89 4.22
CA PRO A 6 -14.96 0.10 5.24
C PRO A 6 -14.02 -0.41 6.33
N SER A 7 -13.99 -1.70 6.57
CA SER A 7 -13.08 -2.37 7.51
C SER A 7 -11.63 -2.50 7.00
N GLY A 8 -11.36 -2.13 5.73
CA GLY A 8 -10.08 -2.34 5.08
C GLY A 8 -9.92 -3.74 4.44
N LEU A 9 -10.91 -4.65 4.57
CA LEU A 9 -10.89 -5.91 3.82
C LEU A 9 -11.06 -5.59 2.34
N TYR A 10 -10.16 -6.11 1.50
CA TYR A 10 -10.25 -5.96 0.05
C TYR A 10 -10.32 -7.30 -0.65
N PHE A 11 -11.00 -7.33 -1.78
CA PHE A 11 -11.07 -8.52 -2.61
C PHE A 11 -11.25 -8.18 -4.08
N ARG A 12 -10.86 -9.12 -4.94
CA ARG A 12 -11.08 -9.07 -6.39
C ARG A 12 -11.10 -10.46 -6.99
N SER A 13 -11.77 -10.58 -8.13
CA SER A 13 -11.72 -11.81 -8.93
C SER A 13 -10.33 -11.98 -9.58
N GLU A 14 -9.88 -13.23 -9.64
CA GLU A 14 -8.69 -13.67 -10.34
C GLU A 14 -9.03 -14.68 -11.43
N THR A 15 -8.07 -14.97 -12.29
CA THR A 15 -8.23 -15.98 -13.34
C THR A 15 -8.50 -17.35 -12.75
N GLY A 16 -9.25 -18.20 -13.48
CA GLY A 16 -9.57 -19.56 -13.04
C GLY A 16 -10.64 -19.64 -11.98
N GLY A 17 -11.50 -18.61 -11.82
CA GLY A 17 -12.58 -18.62 -10.85
C GLY A 17 -12.11 -18.44 -9.40
N LEU A 18 -10.90 -17.95 -9.21
CA LEU A 18 -10.33 -17.65 -7.90
C LEU A 18 -10.75 -16.27 -7.41
N LEU A 19 -10.70 -16.08 -6.11
CA LEU A 19 -10.83 -14.81 -5.44
C LEU A 19 -9.55 -14.52 -4.67
N LEU A 20 -8.97 -13.34 -4.90
CA LEU A 20 -7.93 -12.78 -4.05
C LEU A 20 -8.61 -11.93 -2.98
N LEU A 21 -8.24 -12.13 -1.73
CA LEU A 21 -8.68 -11.27 -0.64
C LEU A 21 -7.54 -11.00 0.34
N GLY A 22 -7.60 -9.88 1.03
CA GLY A 22 -6.61 -9.50 2.03
C GLY A 22 -7.10 -8.40 2.95
N LYS A 23 -6.41 -8.25 4.05
CA LYS A 23 -6.63 -7.21 5.06
C LYS A 23 -5.35 -7.02 5.85
N SER A 24 -4.96 -5.77 6.08
CA SER A 24 -3.95 -5.40 7.06
C SER A 24 -4.66 -4.99 8.35
N MET A 25 -4.09 -5.31 9.49
CA MET A 25 -4.64 -5.00 10.80
C MET A 25 -3.59 -4.29 11.66
N GLU A 26 -4.03 -3.47 12.62
CA GLU A 26 -3.13 -2.69 13.47
C GLU A 26 -2.19 -3.56 14.32
N GLU A 27 -2.65 -4.75 14.70
CA GLU A 27 -1.88 -5.73 15.47
C GLU A 27 -0.88 -6.54 14.62
N ASP A 28 -0.81 -6.30 13.31
CA ASP A 28 0.14 -7.01 12.44
C ASP A 28 1.58 -6.74 12.86
N ARG A 29 2.38 -7.80 12.86
CA ARG A 29 3.79 -7.74 13.30
C ARG A 29 4.61 -6.84 12.39
N VAL A 30 5.43 -6.00 12.99
CA VAL A 30 6.42 -5.21 12.28
C VAL A 30 7.70 -6.02 12.12
N GLY A 31 8.31 -5.96 10.93
CA GLY A 31 9.57 -6.61 10.63
C GLY A 31 9.46 -7.62 9.48
N PHE A 32 10.47 -8.45 9.33
CA PHE A 32 10.61 -9.40 8.22
C PHE A 32 10.01 -10.77 8.53
N ASP A 33 8.79 -10.81 9.03
CA ASP A 33 8.05 -12.04 9.27
C ASP A 33 6.99 -12.22 8.15
N PHE A 34 7.17 -13.25 7.33
CA PHE A 34 6.26 -13.60 6.24
C PHE A 34 5.34 -14.79 6.61
N ALA A 35 5.31 -15.16 7.88
CA ALA A 35 4.35 -16.16 8.34
C ALA A 35 2.93 -15.63 8.18
N TRP A 36 2.05 -16.48 7.71
CA TRP A 36 0.62 -16.17 7.63
C TRP A 36 -0.18 -17.25 8.38
N GLU A 37 -1.32 -16.87 8.88
CA GLU A 37 -2.14 -17.72 9.73
C GLU A 37 -3.44 -18.10 9.02
N ARG A 38 -3.65 -19.42 8.80
CA ARG A 38 -4.92 -19.94 8.30
C ARG A 38 -6.10 -19.52 9.19
N LYS A 39 -5.86 -19.40 10.48
CA LYS A 39 -6.85 -19.00 11.48
C LYS A 39 -7.44 -17.60 11.16
N ARG A 40 -6.60 -16.64 10.76
CA ARG A 40 -7.04 -15.31 10.34
C ARG A 40 -8.08 -15.38 9.22
N PHE A 41 -7.84 -16.20 8.20
CA PHE A 41 -8.81 -16.40 7.14
C PHE A 41 -10.13 -16.96 7.68
N MET A 42 -10.07 -18.01 8.47
CA MET A 42 -11.25 -18.73 8.94
C MET A 42 -12.09 -17.93 9.95
N GLU A 43 -11.48 -17.13 10.79
CA GLU A 43 -12.16 -16.45 11.90
C GLU A 43 -12.46 -14.98 11.64
N ILE A 44 -11.75 -14.35 10.70
CA ILE A 44 -11.89 -12.90 10.45
C ILE A 44 -12.27 -12.62 9.00
N LEU A 45 -11.41 -13.01 8.03
CA LEU A 45 -11.58 -12.53 6.65
C LEU A 45 -12.77 -13.16 5.95
N TRP A 46 -12.92 -14.48 6.07
CA TRP A 46 -14.03 -15.20 5.41
C TRP A 46 -15.40 -14.86 6.01
N PRO A 47 -15.61 -14.86 7.35
CA PRO A 47 -16.90 -14.46 7.91
C PRO A 47 -17.32 -13.05 7.51
N GLU A 48 -16.41 -12.07 7.58
CA GLU A 48 -16.69 -10.70 7.17
C GLU A 48 -17.05 -10.61 5.66
N LEU A 49 -16.31 -11.31 4.82
CA LEU A 49 -16.58 -11.34 3.39
C LEU A 49 -17.92 -12.02 3.07
N ALA A 50 -18.26 -13.12 3.75
CA ALA A 50 -19.52 -13.84 3.56
C ALA A 50 -20.73 -13.03 4.05
N GLU A 51 -20.57 -12.24 5.11
CA GLU A 51 -21.60 -11.30 5.56
C GLU A 51 -21.87 -10.23 4.49
N PHE A 52 -20.84 -9.69 3.86
CA PHE A 52 -20.97 -8.68 2.83
C PHE A 52 -21.47 -9.27 1.49
N VAL A 53 -21.00 -10.45 1.10
CA VAL A 53 -21.39 -11.16 -0.11
C VAL A 53 -21.79 -12.58 0.25
N PRO A 54 -23.05 -12.86 0.56
CA PRO A 54 -23.50 -14.20 1.03
C PRO A 54 -23.15 -15.37 0.11
N ALA A 55 -23.02 -15.11 -1.20
CA ALA A 55 -22.60 -16.13 -2.17
C ALA A 55 -21.16 -16.64 -1.91
N PHE A 56 -20.35 -15.92 -1.15
CA PHE A 56 -18.98 -16.30 -0.82
C PHE A 56 -18.86 -17.19 0.43
N ASP A 57 -19.97 -17.56 1.04
CA ASP A 57 -19.98 -18.53 2.15
C ASP A 57 -19.43 -19.91 1.76
N THR A 58 -19.45 -20.24 0.48
CA THR A 58 -18.93 -21.50 -0.05
C THR A 58 -17.46 -21.49 -0.45
N LEU A 59 -16.76 -20.37 -0.24
CA LEU A 59 -15.34 -20.24 -0.59
C LEU A 59 -14.46 -21.23 0.17
N LYS A 60 -13.43 -21.73 -0.53
CA LYS A 60 -12.41 -22.59 0.04
C LYS A 60 -11.05 -21.91 -0.02
N LEU A 61 -10.34 -21.92 1.10
CA LEU A 61 -8.98 -21.41 1.15
C LEU A 61 -8.05 -22.32 0.32
N MET A 62 -7.50 -21.79 -0.75
CA MET A 62 -6.55 -22.47 -1.62
C MET A 62 -5.11 -22.29 -1.14
N ARG A 63 -4.73 -21.06 -0.87
CA ARG A 63 -3.40 -20.67 -0.39
C ARG A 63 -3.46 -19.31 0.29
N GLY A 64 -2.44 -19.00 1.08
CA GLY A 64 -2.24 -17.67 1.65
C GLY A 64 -0.77 -17.30 1.68
N TRP A 65 -0.50 -16.03 1.84
CA TRP A 65 0.83 -15.47 2.06
C TRP A 65 0.72 -14.16 2.81
N ALA A 66 1.82 -13.73 3.40
CA ALA A 66 1.98 -12.40 3.95
C ALA A 66 2.97 -11.60 3.10
N GLY A 67 2.82 -10.29 3.09
CA GLY A 67 3.73 -9.35 2.46
C GLY A 67 4.06 -8.22 3.42
N LEU A 68 5.04 -7.38 3.06
CA LEU A 68 5.42 -6.23 3.85
C LEU A 68 4.92 -4.95 3.19
N TYR A 69 4.41 -4.04 4.01
CA TYR A 69 4.25 -2.65 3.64
C TYR A 69 5.44 -1.83 4.14
N ALA A 70 6.04 -1.05 3.25
CA ALA A 70 7.01 -0.03 3.64
C ALA A 70 6.24 1.19 4.15
N VAL A 71 5.89 1.19 5.43
CA VAL A 71 5.07 2.23 6.04
C VAL A 71 5.91 3.46 6.37
N ASN A 72 5.53 4.62 5.85
CA ASN A 72 6.04 5.90 6.32
C ASN A 72 5.32 6.29 7.61
N ARG A 73 6.05 6.28 8.72
CA ARG A 73 5.48 6.52 10.06
C ARG A 73 5.03 7.96 10.31
N LEU A 74 5.46 8.92 9.49
CA LEU A 74 5.06 10.31 9.67
C LEU A 74 3.59 10.51 9.31
N ASP A 75 3.16 9.94 8.17
CA ASP A 75 1.83 10.24 7.62
C ASP A 75 1.30 9.19 6.62
N GLY A 76 1.98 8.04 6.47
CA GLY A 76 1.57 7.00 5.51
C GLY A 76 1.86 7.32 4.05
N ASN A 77 2.30 8.53 3.70
CA ASN A 77 2.51 8.95 2.34
C ASN A 77 3.92 8.65 1.82
N ALA A 78 4.05 8.45 0.52
CA ALA A 78 5.33 8.20 -0.15
C ALA A 78 6.35 9.33 0.09
N ILE A 79 7.63 8.99 0.05
CA ILE A 79 8.75 9.91 0.09
C ILE A 79 9.43 9.86 -1.26
N LEU A 80 9.37 10.98 -2.01
CA LEU A 80 9.81 11.06 -3.41
C LEU A 80 10.77 12.22 -3.64
N GLY A 81 11.91 11.94 -4.26
CA GLY A 81 12.84 12.97 -4.70
C GLY A 81 14.24 12.83 -4.13
N GLU A 82 15.09 13.83 -4.39
CA GLU A 82 16.46 13.86 -3.91
C GLU A 82 16.51 14.14 -2.40
N TRP A 83 17.33 13.37 -1.68
CA TRP A 83 17.54 13.57 -0.25
C TRP A 83 18.40 14.83 -0.03
N PRO A 84 17.93 15.84 0.73
CA PRO A 84 18.59 17.15 0.81
C PRO A 84 20.03 17.12 1.33
N GLU A 85 20.34 16.18 2.23
CA GLU A 85 21.66 16.09 2.86
C GLU A 85 22.66 15.24 2.06
N THR A 86 22.20 14.57 0.99
CA THR A 86 23.06 13.68 0.20
C THR A 86 22.76 13.84 -1.28
N LYS A 87 23.59 14.62 -1.96
CA LYS A 87 23.46 14.87 -3.39
C LYS A 87 23.52 13.55 -4.21
N GLY A 88 22.59 13.39 -5.13
CA GLY A 88 22.48 12.21 -5.99
C GLY A 88 21.75 11.03 -5.35
N LEU A 89 21.35 11.12 -4.09
CA LEU A 89 20.50 10.11 -3.45
C LEU A 89 19.03 10.45 -3.70
N PHE A 90 18.37 9.67 -4.57
CA PHE A 90 16.94 9.80 -4.83
C PHE A 90 16.16 8.73 -4.11
N LEU A 91 15.06 9.10 -3.48
CA LEU A 91 14.17 8.23 -2.73
C LEU A 91 12.87 7.98 -3.50
N ALA A 92 12.39 6.76 -3.42
CA ALA A 92 11.05 6.33 -3.80
C ALA A 92 10.62 5.23 -2.83
N ASN A 93 10.14 5.59 -1.66
CA ASN A 93 9.80 4.64 -0.61
C ASN A 93 8.63 5.11 0.25
N GLY A 94 8.26 4.31 1.25
CA GLY A 94 7.21 4.67 2.19
C GLY A 94 5.80 4.68 1.61
N PHE A 95 5.52 3.87 0.60
CA PHE A 95 4.23 3.86 -0.11
C PHE A 95 3.07 3.26 0.68
N SER A 96 3.33 2.67 1.82
CA SER A 96 2.32 2.18 2.78
C SER A 96 1.20 1.33 2.17
N GLY A 97 1.55 0.50 1.15
CA GLY A 97 0.62 -0.38 0.43
C GLY A 97 0.12 0.15 -0.92
N HIS A 98 0.35 1.41 -1.28
CA HIS A 98 -0.18 2.04 -2.50
C HIS A 98 0.81 2.11 -3.67
N GLY A 99 2.01 1.54 -3.53
CA GLY A 99 3.09 1.70 -4.49
C GLY A 99 2.80 1.17 -5.89
N LEU A 100 2.05 0.09 -6.01
CA LEU A 100 1.74 -0.51 -7.31
C LEU A 100 0.95 0.45 -8.21
N GLN A 101 -0.08 1.09 -7.68
CA GLN A 101 -0.93 2.03 -8.41
C GLN A 101 -0.17 3.30 -8.77
N GLN A 102 0.75 3.72 -7.90
CA GLN A 102 1.49 4.97 -8.03
C GLN A 102 2.75 4.84 -8.90
N ALA A 103 3.26 3.61 -9.08
CA ALA A 103 4.55 3.35 -9.73
C ALA A 103 4.75 4.04 -11.09
N PRO A 104 3.78 4.08 -12.02
CA PRO A 104 3.98 4.75 -13.31
C PRO A 104 4.23 6.25 -13.18
N ALA A 105 3.45 6.93 -12.34
CA ALA A 105 3.60 8.37 -12.10
C ALA A 105 4.90 8.70 -11.38
N VAL A 106 5.23 7.91 -10.34
CA VAL A 106 6.47 8.04 -9.56
C VAL A 106 7.69 7.80 -10.43
N GLY A 107 7.69 6.73 -11.24
CA GLY A 107 8.80 6.42 -12.13
C GLY A 107 9.07 7.55 -13.12
N ARG A 108 8.02 8.13 -13.72
CA ARG A 108 8.14 9.27 -14.60
C ARG A 108 8.72 10.49 -13.89
N TYR A 109 8.16 10.85 -12.74
CA TYR A 109 8.61 11.99 -11.94
C TYR A 109 10.08 11.89 -11.56
N LEU A 110 10.52 10.74 -11.04
CA LEU A 110 11.91 10.54 -10.67
C LEU A 110 12.84 10.53 -11.87
N ALA A 111 12.45 9.95 -13.00
CA ALA A 111 13.25 9.99 -14.22
C ALA A 111 13.47 11.44 -14.69
N GLU A 112 12.42 12.26 -14.67
CA GLU A 112 12.51 13.70 -15.02
C GLU A 112 13.43 14.45 -14.03
N LEU A 113 13.33 14.21 -12.73
CA LEU A 113 14.22 14.80 -11.73
C LEU A 113 15.69 14.39 -11.92
N ILE A 114 15.96 13.11 -12.09
CA ILE A 114 17.33 12.56 -12.24
C ILE A 114 17.97 13.10 -13.51
N THR A 115 17.24 13.21 -14.61
CA THR A 115 17.73 13.76 -15.87
C THR A 115 17.70 15.29 -15.91
N ARG A 116 17.33 15.94 -14.79
CA ARG A 116 17.25 17.40 -14.65
C ARG A 116 16.29 18.08 -15.63
N ASN A 117 15.24 17.38 -16.03
CA ASN A 117 14.12 17.94 -16.76
C ASN A 117 13.10 18.56 -15.79
N MET A 118 12.32 19.49 -16.29
CA MET A 118 11.17 19.98 -15.50
C MET A 118 10.17 18.85 -15.34
N PRO A 119 9.81 18.46 -14.10
CA PRO A 119 8.78 17.46 -13.89
C PRO A 119 7.45 17.90 -14.46
N THR A 120 6.81 17.03 -15.25
CA THR A 120 5.48 17.26 -15.81
C THR A 120 4.36 17.06 -14.80
N LEU A 121 4.65 16.31 -13.72
CA LEU A 121 3.79 16.13 -12.56
C LEU A 121 4.39 16.87 -11.37
N ASP A 122 3.60 17.68 -10.68
CA ASP A 122 4.05 18.31 -9.44
C ASP A 122 3.84 17.39 -8.24
N LEU A 123 4.85 16.59 -7.91
CA LEU A 123 4.87 15.72 -6.75
C LEU A 123 5.78 16.25 -5.61
N ARG A 124 6.13 17.55 -5.62
CA ARG A 124 6.95 18.18 -4.56
C ARG A 124 6.32 18.07 -3.18
N LEU A 125 5.01 17.91 -3.12
CA LEU A 125 4.28 17.63 -1.87
C LEU A 125 4.87 16.42 -1.12
N PHE A 126 5.39 15.44 -1.84
CA PHE A 126 5.98 14.21 -1.29
C PHE A 126 7.50 14.30 -1.08
N SER A 127 8.09 15.51 -1.17
CA SER A 127 9.53 15.67 -1.07
C SER A 127 10.09 15.20 0.29
N PRO A 128 11.35 14.71 0.33
CA PRO A 128 11.99 14.31 1.58
C PRO A 128 12.15 15.45 2.59
N GLU A 129 12.17 16.70 2.14
CA GLU A 129 12.27 17.90 3.00
C GLU A 129 11.16 17.95 4.05
N ARG A 130 9.95 17.49 3.72
CA ARG A 130 8.84 17.45 4.68
C ARG A 130 9.10 16.50 5.84
N ILE A 131 9.86 15.42 5.59
CA ILE A 131 10.25 14.44 6.62
C ILE A 131 11.22 15.11 7.60
N LEU A 132 12.27 15.76 7.08
CA LEU A 132 13.25 16.50 7.90
C LEU A 132 12.58 17.62 8.70
N ALA A 133 11.60 18.27 8.10
CA ALA A 133 10.86 19.37 8.74
C ALA A 133 9.69 18.88 9.64
N ASN A 134 9.48 17.57 9.77
CA ASN A 134 8.36 16.96 10.51
C ASN A 134 6.99 17.57 10.12
N ARG A 135 6.73 17.70 8.82
CA ARG A 135 5.49 18.24 8.26
C ARG A 135 4.67 17.13 7.60
N PRO A 136 3.76 16.48 8.37
CA PRO A 136 2.89 15.44 7.81
C PRO A 136 1.91 16.03 6.79
N LEU A 137 1.57 15.22 5.80
CA LEU A 137 0.45 15.50 4.90
C LEU A 137 -0.82 14.97 5.55
N THR A 138 -1.83 15.83 5.62
CA THR A 138 -3.17 15.43 6.04
C THR A 138 -3.97 15.07 4.80
N GLU A 139 -4.29 13.80 4.66
CA GLU A 139 -5.26 13.33 3.66
C GLU A 139 -6.64 13.32 4.28
N ASN A 140 -7.54 14.12 3.73
CA ASN A 140 -8.96 14.06 4.09
C ASN A 140 -9.65 13.11 3.11
N GLY A 141 -9.96 11.90 3.55
CA GLY A 141 -10.89 11.03 2.84
C GLY A 141 -10.33 9.85 2.06
N LEU A 142 -9.15 9.37 2.37
CA LEU A 142 -8.71 8.04 1.95
C LEU A 142 -8.96 7.02 3.08
N VAL A 143 -9.70 5.98 2.73
CA VAL A 143 -10.03 4.82 3.58
C VAL A 143 -8.81 3.91 3.68
#